data_5a689f77a919b1afc7ded1a7413d1c77
#
_entry.id   5a689f77a919b1afc7ded1a7413d1c77
#
_cell.length_a   1.000
_cell.length_b   1.000
_cell.length_c   1.000
_cell.angle_alpha   90.00
_cell.angle_beta   90.00
_cell.angle_gamma   90.00
#
_symmetry.space_group_name_H-M   'P 1'
#
loop_
_entity.id
_entity.type
_entity.pdbx_description
1 polymer ?
#
loop_
_entity_poly.entity_id
_entity_poly.type
_entity_poly.pdbx_seq_one_letter_code
_entity_poly.pdbx_strand_id
1 'polypeptide(L)'
;MFAALNLADIDRREGDAAIGVDVGGTKTALGLIDAATLTLLATTVIPTAPWRGGDAVLSDVEKQVSKLGGTASQLGRRVTGIGVVVPEIVNLAGEITSSAVIPGWNTSPVASVLSATAPTVVEADVRAAAFAEAGLGAGRGYAYHLFLTVGTGISYCAVGGGRPFAGAHGGALNIGTSVLAVAPPEAGPDGQEVVLEHIASGSALVRRYVERGGNAQRAEDVLAAARSGDRAAIDVVDSGARALGIGIALLVNLLDPQAVVVGGGLGSADTEYWAAAEQWARHYAHAHASRVVLTRGELGPDAGVIGAGLAGLLAGADQTRSRRLNGTNCQSSTQQL
;
A
#
# COMPACT_ATOMS: atom_id res chain seq x y z
N MET A 1 -11.83 10.78 -0.54
CA MET A 1 -10.82 11.83 -0.71
C MET A 1 -9.80 11.42 -1.80
N PHE A 2 -9.10 10.33 -1.69
CA PHE A 2 -8.06 9.88 -2.65
C PHE A 2 -8.54 9.66 -4.10
N ALA A 3 -9.76 9.21 -4.32
CA ALA A 3 -10.31 9.01 -5.67
C ALA A 3 -10.35 10.28 -6.55
N ALA A 4 -10.13 11.46 -5.95
CA ALA A 4 -10.10 12.75 -6.64
C ALA A 4 -8.70 13.36 -6.78
N LEU A 5 -7.64 12.76 -6.16
CA LEU A 5 -6.33 13.37 -6.07
C LEU A 5 -5.48 13.09 -7.32
N ASN A 6 -4.80 14.13 -7.80
CA ASN A 6 -3.78 14.05 -8.84
C ASN A 6 -2.48 14.66 -8.30
N LEU A 7 -1.33 14.12 -8.68
CA LEU A 7 -0.03 14.71 -8.35
C LEU A 7 0.12 16.16 -8.84
N ALA A 8 -0.59 16.54 -9.90
CA ALA A 8 -0.64 17.91 -10.37
C ALA A 8 -1.30 18.89 -9.37
N ASP A 9 -2.08 18.37 -8.41
CA ASP A 9 -2.73 19.19 -7.37
C ASP A 9 -1.82 19.48 -6.17
N ILE A 10 -0.64 18.86 -6.09
CA ILE A 10 0.34 19.12 -5.04
C ILE A 10 0.93 20.52 -5.24
N ASP A 11 0.81 21.36 -4.21
CA ASP A 11 1.46 22.66 -4.15
C ASP A 11 2.96 22.48 -3.85
N ARG A 12 3.79 22.52 -4.90
CA ARG A 12 5.23 22.29 -4.84
C ARG A 12 5.99 23.51 -4.35
N ARG A 13 5.78 23.90 -3.11
CA ARG A 13 6.47 25.06 -2.52
C ARG A 13 7.78 24.66 -1.88
N GLU A 14 8.83 25.45 -2.17
CA GLU A 14 10.07 25.38 -1.42
C GLU A 14 9.81 25.69 0.06
N GLY A 15 10.48 24.95 0.93
CA GLY A 15 10.32 25.07 2.38
C GLY A 15 9.15 24.31 2.97
N ASP A 16 8.22 23.79 2.17
CA ASP A 16 7.14 22.92 2.66
C ASP A 16 7.54 21.43 2.58
N ALA A 17 6.99 20.65 3.51
CA ALA A 17 7.16 19.21 3.56
C ALA A 17 5.90 18.53 4.12
N ALA A 18 5.78 17.23 3.94
CA ALA A 18 4.78 16.41 4.62
C ALA A 18 5.42 15.22 5.33
N ILE A 19 4.72 14.70 6.33
CA ILE A 19 5.10 13.44 6.97
C ILE A 19 4.22 12.33 6.39
N GLY A 20 4.86 11.31 5.84
CA GLY A 20 4.22 10.06 5.46
C GLY A 20 4.42 9.01 6.55
N VAL A 21 3.37 8.32 6.91
CA VAL A 21 3.36 7.23 7.91
C VAL A 21 2.78 5.99 7.25
N ASP A 22 3.57 4.95 7.13
CA ASP A 22 3.16 3.63 6.63
C ASP A 22 3.12 2.64 7.79
N VAL A 23 1.91 2.36 8.28
CA VAL A 23 1.68 1.43 9.39
C VAL A 23 1.45 0.05 8.82
N GLY A 24 2.48 -0.79 8.82
CA GLY A 24 2.34 -2.20 8.43
C GLY A 24 2.08 -3.12 9.62
N GLY A 25 1.74 -4.38 9.36
CA GLY A 25 1.51 -5.38 10.42
C GLY A 25 2.73 -5.71 11.27
N THR A 26 3.94 -5.54 10.75
CA THR A 26 5.20 -5.91 11.44
C THR A 26 6.01 -4.67 11.81
N LYS A 27 6.12 -3.73 10.91
CA LYS A 27 6.89 -2.48 11.04
C LYS A 27 6.04 -1.29 10.65
N THR A 28 6.29 -0.16 11.29
CA THR A 28 5.77 1.15 10.93
C THR A 28 6.93 2.00 10.42
N ALA A 29 6.84 2.46 9.20
CA ALA A 29 7.83 3.34 8.58
C ALA A 29 7.27 4.77 8.50
N LEU A 30 8.12 5.76 8.78
CA LEU A 30 7.75 7.17 8.65
C LEU A 30 8.81 7.88 7.81
N GLY A 31 8.38 8.88 7.03
CA GLY A 31 9.27 9.68 6.20
C GLY A 31 8.86 11.14 6.13
N LEU A 32 9.84 12.01 6.03
CA LEU A 32 9.66 13.43 5.72
C LEU A 32 9.85 13.61 4.21
N ILE A 33 8.83 14.07 3.51
CA ILE A 33 8.83 14.26 2.06
C ILE A 33 8.88 15.75 1.75
N ASP A 34 9.87 16.18 0.96
CA ASP A 34 9.98 17.55 0.45
C ASP A 34 8.88 17.84 -0.57
N ALA A 35 8.18 18.95 -0.43
CA ALA A 35 7.08 19.31 -1.33
C ALA A 35 7.55 19.72 -2.73
N ALA A 36 8.71 20.32 -2.86
CA ALA A 36 9.21 20.80 -4.14
C ALA A 36 9.74 19.66 -5.00
N THR A 37 10.54 18.75 -4.40
CA THR A 37 11.21 17.66 -5.11
C THR A 37 10.45 16.34 -5.06
N LEU A 38 9.53 16.17 -4.12
CA LEU A 38 8.80 14.93 -3.80
C LEU A 38 9.73 13.77 -3.39
N THR A 39 10.88 14.09 -2.80
CA THR A 39 11.87 13.12 -2.33
C THR A 39 11.85 13.00 -0.81
N LEU A 40 12.29 11.85 -0.30
CA LEU A 40 12.48 11.61 1.12
C LEU A 40 13.69 12.39 1.64
N LEU A 41 13.48 13.23 2.66
CA LEU A 41 14.53 13.97 3.37
C LEU A 41 15.05 13.22 4.61
N ALA A 42 14.18 12.46 5.26
CA ALA A 42 14.50 11.68 6.44
C ALA A 42 13.51 10.50 6.56
N THR A 43 13.96 9.40 7.14
CA THR A 43 13.13 8.22 7.40
C THR A 43 13.41 7.65 8.79
N THR A 44 12.40 6.99 9.35
CA THR A 44 12.54 6.19 10.57
C THR A 44 11.64 4.97 10.48
N VAL A 45 12.07 3.88 11.10
CA VAL A 45 11.30 2.63 11.15
C VAL A 45 11.24 2.15 12.58
N ILE A 46 10.07 1.77 13.04
CA ILE A 46 9.83 1.19 14.35
C ILE A 46 9.04 -0.13 14.23
N PRO A 47 9.14 -1.06 15.18
CA PRO A 47 8.23 -2.20 15.25
C PRO A 47 6.78 -1.75 15.48
N THR A 48 5.82 -2.30 14.73
CA THR A 48 4.39 -1.99 14.95
C THR A 48 3.89 -2.64 16.24
N ALA A 49 4.24 -3.91 16.48
CA ALA A 49 3.76 -4.70 17.63
C ALA A 49 2.22 -4.64 17.77
N PRO A 50 1.45 -5.10 16.73
CA PRO A 50 0.02 -4.87 16.61
C PRO A 50 -0.82 -5.49 17.72
N TRP A 51 -0.32 -6.53 18.40
CA TRP A 51 -0.97 -7.17 19.55
C TRP A 51 -1.21 -6.24 20.74
N ARG A 52 -0.56 -5.07 20.80
CA ARG A 52 -0.75 -4.04 21.84
C ARG A 52 -2.03 -3.23 21.61
N GLY A 53 -2.67 -3.39 20.47
CA GLY A 53 -3.87 -2.65 20.07
C GLY A 53 -3.60 -1.30 19.40
N GLY A 54 -4.65 -0.76 18.77
CA GLY A 54 -4.57 0.45 17.94
C GLY A 54 -4.08 1.68 18.67
N ASP A 55 -4.55 1.92 19.89
CA ASP A 55 -4.16 3.12 20.67
C ASP A 55 -2.68 3.13 21.04
N ALA A 56 -2.10 1.97 21.35
CA ALA A 56 -0.68 1.85 21.65
C ALA A 56 0.17 2.12 20.39
N VAL A 57 -0.26 1.61 19.24
CA VAL A 57 0.40 1.87 17.94
C VAL A 57 0.29 3.35 17.59
N LEU A 58 -0.90 3.97 17.77
CA LEU A 58 -1.11 5.41 17.51
C LEU A 58 -0.20 6.28 18.41
N SER A 59 -0.06 5.94 19.68
CA SER A 59 0.82 6.67 20.59
C SER A 59 2.30 6.62 20.14
N ASP A 60 2.76 5.49 19.60
CA ASP A 60 4.11 5.41 19.07
C ASP A 60 4.26 6.19 17.75
N VAL A 61 3.27 6.17 16.88
CA VAL A 61 3.22 6.99 15.66
C VAL A 61 3.29 8.48 16.02
N GLU A 62 2.49 8.96 16.97
CA GLU A 62 2.47 10.35 17.42
C GLU A 62 3.87 10.82 17.90
N LYS A 63 4.56 10.00 18.70
CA LYS A 63 5.93 10.30 19.14
C LYS A 63 6.89 10.44 17.96
N GLN A 64 6.81 9.57 16.95
CA GLN A 64 7.69 9.64 15.78
C GLN A 64 7.34 10.83 14.87
N VAL A 65 6.05 11.14 14.70
CA VAL A 65 5.59 12.33 13.97
C VAL A 65 6.16 13.60 14.62
N SER A 66 6.09 13.70 15.95
CA SER A 66 6.68 14.83 16.68
C SER A 66 8.20 14.96 16.45
N LYS A 67 8.93 13.84 16.47
CA LYS A 67 10.38 13.83 16.19
C LYS A 67 10.70 14.28 14.77
N LEU A 68 9.94 13.78 13.76
CA LEU A 68 10.12 14.19 12.37
C LEU A 68 9.75 15.66 12.16
N GLY A 69 8.77 16.18 12.89
CA GLY A 69 8.47 17.61 12.92
C GLY A 69 9.64 18.46 13.40
N GLY A 70 10.34 18.00 14.45
CA GLY A 70 11.60 18.59 14.91
C GLY A 70 12.71 18.53 13.85
N THR A 71 12.86 17.40 13.18
CA THR A 71 13.81 17.22 12.06
C THR A 71 13.47 18.16 10.90
N ALA A 72 12.19 18.29 10.55
CA ALA A 72 11.74 19.23 9.51
C ALA A 72 12.16 20.66 9.83
N SER A 73 11.95 21.10 11.08
CA SER A 73 12.35 22.44 11.54
C SER A 73 13.85 22.66 11.46
N GLN A 74 14.66 21.65 11.83
CA GLN A 74 16.12 21.72 11.69
C GLN A 74 16.59 21.82 10.24
N LEU A 75 15.85 21.23 9.30
CA LEU A 75 16.09 21.31 7.86
C LEU A 75 15.48 22.54 7.21
N GLY A 76 14.92 23.48 7.98
CA GLY A 76 14.24 24.65 7.47
C GLY A 76 12.96 24.31 6.69
N ARG A 77 12.29 23.22 7.05
CA ARG A 77 11.04 22.77 6.41
C ARG A 77 9.86 22.95 7.35
N ARG A 78 8.72 23.33 6.77
CA ARG A 78 7.43 23.41 7.46
C ARG A 78 6.58 22.21 7.10
N VAL A 79 6.14 21.44 8.08
CA VAL A 79 5.20 20.34 7.87
C VAL A 79 3.81 20.93 7.58
N THR A 80 3.31 20.71 6.37
CA THR A 80 2.02 21.22 5.89
C THR A 80 0.91 20.19 5.90
N GLY A 81 1.25 18.89 6.03
CA GLY A 81 0.27 17.81 6.11
C GLY A 81 0.90 16.49 6.54
N ILE A 82 0.05 15.58 6.98
CA ILE A 82 0.40 14.23 7.38
C ILE A 82 -0.49 13.25 6.61
N GLY A 83 0.11 12.26 5.98
CA GLY A 83 -0.61 11.12 5.44
C GLY A 83 -0.29 9.87 6.26
N VAL A 84 -1.32 9.12 6.62
CA VAL A 84 -1.19 7.84 7.32
C VAL A 84 -1.80 6.76 6.45
N VAL A 85 -1.02 5.72 6.18
CA VAL A 85 -1.53 4.55 5.48
C VAL A 85 -1.52 3.33 6.37
N VAL A 86 -2.52 2.49 6.19
CA VAL A 86 -2.84 1.38 7.10
C VAL A 86 -3.17 0.11 6.31
N PRO A 87 -2.86 -1.08 6.87
CA PRO A 87 -3.14 -2.36 6.22
C PRO A 87 -4.61 -2.80 6.45
N GLU A 88 -5.52 -1.85 6.50
CA GLU A 88 -6.93 -2.03 6.82
C GLU A 88 -7.80 -1.44 5.71
N ILE A 89 -9.09 -1.77 5.70
CA ILE A 89 -10.03 -1.15 4.78
C ILE A 89 -10.32 0.28 5.24
N VAL A 90 -10.08 1.23 4.35
CA VAL A 90 -10.38 2.65 4.57
C VAL A 90 -11.44 3.09 3.56
N ASN A 91 -12.55 3.64 4.07
CA ASN A 91 -13.65 4.11 3.24
C ASN A 91 -13.35 5.45 2.55
N LEU A 92 -14.27 5.95 1.75
CA LEU A 92 -14.08 7.19 0.99
C LEU A 92 -14.03 8.45 1.87
N ALA A 93 -14.49 8.36 3.13
CA ALA A 93 -14.37 9.45 4.11
C ALA A 93 -13.00 9.46 4.82
N GLY A 94 -12.16 8.45 4.61
CA GLY A 94 -10.87 8.29 5.31
C GLY A 94 -11.01 7.63 6.68
N GLU A 95 -12.13 6.91 6.92
CA GLU A 95 -12.35 6.17 8.15
C GLU A 95 -11.87 4.72 7.99
N ILE A 96 -11.18 4.21 8.99
CA ILE A 96 -10.75 2.82 9.06
C ILE A 96 -11.96 1.96 9.44
N THR A 97 -12.35 1.04 8.57
CA THR A 97 -13.58 0.24 8.75
C THR A 97 -13.32 -1.21 9.12
N SER A 98 -12.07 -1.64 9.17
CA SER A 98 -11.66 -2.97 9.64
C SER A 98 -10.59 -2.87 10.71
N SER A 99 -10.31 -3.97 11.40
CA SER A 99 -9.23 -4.10 12.38
C SER A 99 -8.68 -5.53 12.38
N ALA A 100 -8.50 -6.07 11.17
CA ALA A 100 -8.06 -7.44 10.96
C ALA A 100 -6.56 -7.64 11.29
N VAL A 101 -5.75 -6.61 11.05
CA VAL A 101 -4.30 -6.63 11.27
C VAL A 101 -3.94 -6.01 12.63
N ILE A 102 -4.59 -4.90 12.98
CA ILE A 102 -4.32 -4.19 14.26
C ILE A 102 -5.62 -4.12 15.08
N PRO A 103 -5.73 -4.89 16.17
CA PRO A 103 -6.94 -4.90 17.00
C PRO A 103 -7.33 -3.51 17.50
N GLY A 104 -8.60 -3.14 17.31
CA GLY A 104 -9.15 -1.85 17.75
C GLY A 104 -8.71 -0.64 16.93
N TRP A 105 -8.00 -0.83 15.82
CA TRP A 105 -7.53 0.28 14.98
C TRP A 105 -8.68 1.09 14.37
N ASN A 106 -9.79 0.45 14.06
CA ASN A 106 -11.00 1.09 13.53
C ASN A 106 -11.73 2.02 14.52
N THR A 107 -11.37 1.98 15.81
CA THR A 107 -11.88 2.89 16.84
C THR A 107 -10.86 3.91 17.30
N SER A 108 -9.60 3.77 16.90
CA SER A 108 -8.53 4.71 17.24
C SER A 108 -8.66 6.01 16.47
N PRO A 109 -8.59 7.19 17.12
CA PRO A 109 -8.85 8.48 16.50
C PRO A 109 -7.63 9.02 15.72
N VAL A 110 -7.10 8.24 14.77
CA VAL A 110 -5.83 8.49 14.07
C VAL A 110 -5.77 9.90 13.46
N ALA A 111 -6.74 10.24 12.63
CA ALA A 111 -6.76 11.54 11.94
C ALA A 111 -6.88 12.69 12.95
N SER A 112 -7.73 12.57 13.98
CA SER A 112 -7.96 13.66 14.92
C SER A 112 -6.75 13.92 15.83
N VAL A 113 -6.07 12.87 16.29
CA VAL A 113 -4.85 12.99 17.11
C VAL A 113 -3.73 13.67 16.33
N LEU A 114 -3.44 13.20 15.14
CA LEU A 114 -2.33 13.73 14.34
C LEU A 114 -2.63 15.10 13.74
N SER A 115 -3.90 15.45 13.53
CA SER A 115 -4.31 16.78 13.06
C SER A 115 -3.97 17.91 14.04
N ALA A 116 -3.63 17.62 15.28
CA ALA A 116 -3.04 18.58 16.21
C ALA A 116 -1.68 19.13 15.71
N THR A 117 -0.95 18.34 14.92
CA THR A 117 0.33 18.74 14.32
C THR A 117 0.16 19.39 12.95
N ALA A 118 -0.57 18.76 12.05
CA ALA A 118 -0.87 19.25 10.69
C ALA A 118 -2.10 18.54 10.12
N PRO A 119 -2.77 19.09 9.09
CA PRO A 119 -3.87 18.44 8.39
C PRO A 119 -3.53 16.97 8.07
N THR A 120 -4.38 16.05 8.53
CA THR A 120 -4.09 14.62 8.45
C THR A 120 -5.13 13.90 7.59
N VAL A 121 -4.66 12.98 6.74
CA VAL A 121 -5.48 12.10 5.92
C VAL A 121 -5.08 10.64 6.19
N VAL A 122 -6.07 9.75 6.21
CA VAL A 122 -5.87 8.31 6.35
C VAL A 122 -6.27 7.60 5.07
N GLU A 123 -5.47 6.60 4.64
CA GLU A 123 -5.71 5.84 3.42
C GLU A 123 -5.26 4.38 3.57
N ALA A 124 -5.71 3.49 2.67
CA ALA A 124 -5.18 2.14 2.58
C ALA A 124 -3.77 2.14 1.95
N ASP A 125 -2.89 1.30 2.50
CA ASP A 125 -1.48 1.19 2.12
C ASP A 125 -1.29 0.92 0.62
N VAL A 126 -2.05 -0.03 0.06
CA VAL A 126 -1.96 -0.38 -1.37
C VAL A 126 -2.36 0.77 -2.29
N ARG A 127 -3.36 1.59 -1.90
CA ARG A 127 -3.79 2.74 -2.71
C ARG A 127 -2.74 3.84 -2.71
N ALA A 128 -2.13 4.09 -1.57
CA ALA A 128 -1.06 5.08 -1.45
C ALA A 128 0.19 4.66 -2.22
N ALA A 129 0.62 3.40 -2.10
CA ALA A 129 1.74 2.87 -2.86
C ALA A 129 1.46 2.91 -4.38
N ALA A 130 0.24 2.54 -4.79
CA ALA A 130 -0.19 2.66 -6.19
C ALA A 130 -0.15 4.10 -6.70
N PHE A 131 -0.56 5.07 -5.88
CA PHE A 131 -0.50 6.49 -6.21
C PHE A 131 0.95 6.99 -6.38
N ALA A 132 1.84 6.58 -5.49
CA ALA A 132 3.26 6.91 -5.60
C ALA A 132 3.89 6.33 -6.86
N GLU A 133 3.68 5.05 -7.14
CA GLU A 133 4.21 4.39 -8.34
C GLU A 133 3.62 4.98 -9.63
N ALA A 134 2.35 5.36 -9.63
CA ALA A 134 1.70 6.01 -10.76
C ALA A 134 2.33 7.36 -11.11
N GLY A 135 2.78 8.09 -10.12
CA GLY A 135 3.30 9.43 -10.30
C GLY A 135 4.81 9.55 -10.34
N LEU A 136 5.51 8.72 -9.59
CA LEU A 136 6.97 8.84 -9.39
C LEU A 136 7.75 7.59 -9.81
N GLY A 137 7.08 6.44 -9.94
CA GLY A 137 7.71 5.15 -10.19
C GLY A 137 7.33 4.50 -11.52
N ALA A 138 7.30 3.17 -11.55
CA ALA A 138 7.10 2.34 -12.74
C ALA A 138 5.69 2.48 -13.37
N GLY A 139 4.73 3.04 -12.66
CA GLY A 139 3.38 3.33 -13.17
C GLY A 139 3.29 4.56 -14.07
N ARG A 140 4.35 5.38 -14.13
CA ARG A 140 4.39 6.59 -14.97
C ARG A 140 4.22 6.23 -16.46
N GLY A 141 3.38 7.01 -17.13
CA GLY A 141 3.15 6.83 -18.57
C GLY A 141 2.04 5.83 -18.91
N TYR A 142 1.53 5.07 -17.95
CA TYR A 142 0.35 4.23 -18.17
C TYR A 142 -0.92 4.97 -17.75
N ALA A 143 -1.83 5.15 -18.67
CA ALA A 143 -3.14 5.77 -18.38
C ALA A 143 -4.00 4.87 -17.50
N TYR A 144 -3.86 3.55 -17.67
CA TYR A 144 -4.56 2.53 -16.87
C TYR A 144 -3.62 1.36 -16.58
N HIS A 145 -3.37 1.11 -15.31
CA HIS A 145 -2.55 0.00 -14.86
C HIS A 145 -3.06 -0.58 -13.54
N LEU A 146 -2.59 -1.77 -13.19
CA LEU A 146 -2.77 -2.37 -11.88
C LEU A 146 -1.49 -2.20 -11.07
N PHE A 147 -1.63 -1.92 -9.80
CA PHE A 147 -0.59 -2.06 -8.80
C PHE A 147 -0.88 -3.28 -7.94
N LEU A 148 0.13 -4.11 -7.75
CA LEU A 148 0.08 -5.31 -6.91
C LEU A 148 1.19 -5.23 -5.89
N THR A 149 0.88 -5.38 -4.62
CA THR A 149 1.90 -5.58 -3.58
C THR A 149 1.90 -7.03 -3.12
N VAL A 150 3.09 -7.65 -3.10
CA VAL A 150 3.33 -9.01 -2.60
C VAL A 150 4.40 -8.93 -1.52
N GLY A 151 3.96 -9.12 -0.29
CA GLY A 151 4.81 -9.07 0.91
C GLY A 151 4.29 -10.05 1.96
N THR A 152 4.09 -9.60 3.19
CA THR A 152 3.41 -10.37 4.25
C THR A 152 2.04 -10.83 3.79
N GLY A 153 1.29 -9.93 3.12
CA GLY A 153 0.02 -10.19 2.45
C GLY A 153 0.08 -9.90 0.95
N ILE A 154 -1.08 -9.93 0.28
CA ILE A 154 -1.26 -9.61 -1.13
C ILE A 154 -2.41 -8.62 -1.27
N SER A 155 -2.14 -7.45 -1.86
CA SER A 155 -3.15 -6.44 -2.13
C SER A 155 -3.04 -5.90 -3.55
N TYR A 156 -4.17 -5.44 -4.11
CA TYR A 156 -4.27 -4.93 -5.46
C TYR A 156 -4.94 -3.56 -5.48
N CYS A 157 -4.55 -2.73 -6.44
CA CYS A 157 -5.19 -1.46 -6.74
C CYS A 157 -5.19 -1.23 -8.25
N ALA A 158 -6.32 -0.85 -8.82
CA ALA A 158 -6.37 -0.31 -10.18
C ALA A 158 -6.10 1.20 -10.14
N VAL A 159 -5.35 1.69 -11.13
CA VAL A 159 -5.05 3.11 -11.29
C VAL A 159 -5.51 3.56 -12.67
N GLY A 160 -6.36 4.57 -12.71
CA GLY A 160 -6.84 5.18 -13.94
C GLY A 160 -6.57 6.68 -13.98
N GLY A 161 -5.87 7.17 -14.99
CA GLY A 161 -5.49 8.59 -15.08
C GLY A 161 -4.67 9.08 -13.88
N GLY A 162 -3.80 8.25 -13.35
CA GLY A 162 -2.99 8.53 -12.16
C GLY A 162 -3.73 8.47 -10.83
N ARG A 163 -5.00 8.00 -10.81
CA ARG A 163 -5.86 7.96 -9.62
C ARG A 163 -6.13 6.52 -9.21
N PRO A 164 -5.82 6.13 -7.96
CA PRO A 164 -6.20 4.85 -7.41
C PRO A 164 -7.72 4.68 -7.33
N PHE A 165 -8.21 3.50 -7.73
CA PHE A 165 -9.62 3.16 -7.68
C PHE A 165 -10.00 2.55 -6.33
N ALA A 166 -10.77 3.28 -5.55
CA ALA A 166 -11.21 2.84 -4.23
C ALA A 166 -12.51 2.02 -4.24
N GLY A 167 -13.31 2.10 -5.31
CA GLY A 167 -14.68 1.57 -5.34
C GLY A 167 -15.65 2.42 -4.55
N ALA A 168 -16.88 1.95 -4.41
CA ALA A 168 -17.95 2.70 -3.74
C ALA A 168 -17.78 2.79 -2.21
N HIS A 169 -17.08 1.84 -1.60
CA HIS A 169 -16.95 1.70 -0.15
C HIS A 169 -15.50 1.61 0.34
N GLY A 170 -14.52 1.84 -0.53
CA GLY A 170 -13.10 1.75 -0.18
C GLY A 170 -12.48 0.35 -0.23
N GLY A 171 -13.26 -0.68 -0.53
CA GLY A 171 -12.80 -2.08 -0.56
C GLY A 171 -12.62 -2.68 -1.95
N ALA A 172 -12.40 -1.86 -2.99
CA ALA A 172 -12.23 -2.37 -4.34
C ALA A 172 -11.00 -3.27 -4.48
N LEU A 173 -11.13 -4.33 -5.30
CA LEU A 173 -10.04 -5.24 -5.65
C LEU A 173 -9.42 -6.00 -4.47
N ASN A 174 -10.16 -6.25 -3.41
CA ASN A 174 -9.69 -7.05 -2.26
C ASN A 174 -9.64 -8.56 -2.60
N ILE A 175 -8.98 -8.89 -3.71
CA ILE A 175 -8.89 -10.26 -4.25
C ILE A 175 -7.93 -11.13 -3.44
N GLY A 176 -6.94 -10.55 -2.78
CA GLY A 176 -5.95 -11.28 -1.99
C GLY A 176 -6.59 -12.11 -0.89
N THR A 177 -7.55 -11.53 -0.19
CA THR A 177 -8.26 -12.15 0.95
C THR A 177 -9.65 -12.69 0.59
N SER A 178 -10.09 -12.55 -0.68
CA SER A 178 -11.36 -13.11 -1.14
C SER A 178 -11.24 -14.60 -1.40
N VAL A 179 -12.34 -15.33 -1.13
CA VAL A 179 -12.47 -16.75 -1.53
C VAL A 179 -12.66 -16.80 -3.05
N LEU A 180 -11.68 -17.32 -3.76
CA LEU A 180 -11.69 -17.42 -5.23
C LEU A 180 -12.36 -18.71 -5.72
N ALA A 181 -12.29 -19.76 -4.94
CA ALA A 181 -12.91 -21.04 -5.23
C ALA A 181 -13.07 -21.85 -3.94
N VAL A 182 -13.95 -22.83 -3.99
CA VAL A 182 -14.06 -23.87 -2.96
C VAL A 182 -13.65 -25.18 -3.61
N ALA A 183 -12.69 -25.88 -3.02
CA ALA A 183 -12.29 -27.19 -3.52
C ALA A 183 -13.48 -28.17 -3.45
N PRO A 184 -13.66 -29.06 -4.45
CA PRO A 184 -14.75 -30.02 -4.44
C PRO A 184 -14.63 -30.98 -3.24
N PRO A 185 -15.74 -31.57 -2.77
CA PRO A 185 -15.77 -32.43 -1.58
C PRO A 185 -14.76 -33.61 -1.62
N GLU A 186 -14.39 -34.07 -2.81
CA GLU A 186 -13.39 -35.14 -3.03
C GLU A 186 -11.97 -34.71 -2.62
N ALA A 187 -11.71 -33.39 -2.47
CA ALA A 187 -10.40 -32.88 -2.03
C ALA A 187 -10.18 -32.96 -0.52
N GLY A 188 -11.19 -33.42 0.24
CA GLY A 188 -11.14 -33.60 1.69
C GLY A 188 -12.46 -33.23 2.37
N PRO A 189 -12.65 -33.63 3.65
CA PRO A 189 -13.94 -33.48 4.36
C PRO A 189 -14.42 -32.04 4.53
N ASP A 190 -13.57 -31.04 4.38
CA ASP A 190 -13.87 -29.64 4.74
C ASP A 190 -13.83 -28.64 3.55
N GLY A 191 -13.95 -29.11 2.31
CA GLY A 191 -13.97 -28.24 1.12
C GLY A 191 -13.12 -26.98 1.32
N GLN A 192 -11.80 -27.05 1.12
CA GLN A 192 -10.91 -25.94 1.46
C GLN A 192 -11.20 -24.72 0.59
N GLU A 193 -11.47 -23.61 1.23
CA GLU A 193 -11.56 -22.31 0.56
C GLU A 193 -10.20 -21.93 -0.04
N VAL A 194 -10.20 -21.55 -1.32
CA VAL A 194 -9.01 -21.09 -2.03
C VAL A 194 -8.93 -19.58 -1.87
N VAL A 195 -8.09 -19.12 -0.97
CA VAL A 195 -7.75 -17.71 -0.75
C VAL A 195 -6.33 -17.47 -1.25
N LEU A 196 -6.15 -16.52 -2.19
CA LEU A 196 -4.86 -16.30 -2.85
C LEU A 196 -3.75 -15.99 -1.84
N GLU A 197 -4.02 -15.12 -0.88
CA GLU A 197 -3.05 -14.71 0.14
C GLU A 197 -2.60 -15.89 1.00
N HIS A 198 -3.49 -16.85 1.28
CA HIS A 198 -3.16 -18.04 2.06
C HIS A 198 -2.24 -19.04 1.34
N ILE A 199 -2.00 -18.81 0.04
CA ILE A 199 -1.17 -19.71 -0.80
C ILE A 199 0.12 -19.01 -1.23
N ALA A 200 0.03 -17.72 -1.62
CA ALA A 200 1.04 -17.04 -2.40
C ALA A 200 1.73 -15.88 -1.67
N SER A 201 1.24 -15.43 -0.50
CA SER A 201 1.90 -14.38 0.28
C SER A 201 3.18 -14.88 0.96
N GLY A 202 4.06 -13.95 1.34
CA GLY A 202 5.29 -14.30 2.06
C GLY A 202 5.02 -15.04 3.37
N SER A 203 4.00 -14.62 4.14
CA SER A 203 3.57 -15.34 5.35
C SER A 203 3.02 -16.72 5.06
N ALA A 204 2.32 -16.89 3.95
CA ALA A 204 1.81 -18.20 3.52
C ALA A 204 2.94 -19.15 3.10
N LEU A 205 3.96 -18.66 2.39
CA LEU A 205 5.13 -19.48 2.06
C LEU A 205 5.81 -20.01 3.33
N VAL A 206 6.05 -19.13 4.30
CA VAL A 206 6.65 -19.52 5.60
C VAL A 206 5.80 -20.55 6.31
N ARG A 207 4.52 -20.25 6.54
CA ARG A 207 3.59 -21.17 7.22
C ARG A 207 3.56 -22.54 6.55
N ARG A 208 3.34 -22.59 5.24
CA ARG A 208 3.21 -23.83 4.46
C ARG A 208 4.50 -24.67 4.44
N TYR A 209 5.66 -24.00 4.50
CA TYR A 209 6.93 -24.68 4.61
C TYR A 209 7.16 -25.27 6.01
N VAL A 210 6.85 -24.51 7.05
CA VAL A 210 6.96 -24.97 8.45
C VAL A 210 5.99 -26.14 8.72
N GLU A 211 4.76 -26.10 8.20
CA GLU A 211 3.79 -27.21 8.29
C GLU A 211 4.30 -28.50 7.62
N ARG A 212 5.26 -28.41 6.69
CA ARG A 212 5.94 -29.55 6.04
C ARG A 212 7.24 -29.96 6.72
N GLY A 213 7.52 -29.43 7.94
CA GLY A 213 8.71 -29.75 8.72
C GLY A 213 9.93 -28.87 8.42
N GLY A 214 9.78 -27.85 7.58
CA GLY A 214 10.85 -26.88 7.33
C GLY A 214 11.04 -25.88 8.47
N ASN A 215 12.14 -25.14 8.43
CA ASN A 215 12.45 -24.09 9.40
C ASN A 215 12.67 -22.76 8.65
N ALA A 216 11.75 -21.81 8.81
CA ALA A 216 11.84 -20.48 8.22
C ALA A 216 11.10 -19.46 9.11
N GLN A 217 11.61 -18.24 9.16
CA GLN A 217 10.94 -17.09 9.80
C GLN A 217 10.46 -16.08 8.78
N ARG A 218 11.06 -16.07 7.59
CA ARG A 218 10.81 -15.12 6.51
C ARG A 218 10.70 -15.86 5.18
N ALA A 219 10.03 -15.24 4.21
CA ALA A 219 9.89 -15.81 2.86
C ALA A 219 11.25 -16.08 2.19
N GLU A 220 12.25 -15.21 2.45
CA GLU A 220 13.60 -15.36 1.93
C GLU A 220 14.28 -16.66 2.41
N ASP A 221 13.96 -17.11 3.63
CA ASP A 221 14.48 -18.38 4.16
C ASP A 221 13.92 -19.56 3.36
N VAL A 222 12.63 -19.51 2.99
CA VAL A 222 11.98 -20.54 2.16
C VAL A 222 12.57 -20.54 0.76
N LEU A 223 12.79 -19.37 0.15
CA LEU A 223 13.44 -19.26 -1.15
C LEU A 223 14.87 -19.79 -1.12
N ALA A 224 15.62 -19.52 -0.06
CA ALA A 224 16.97 -20.05 0.12
C ALA A 224 16.98 -21.57 0.27
N ALA A 225 16.03 -22.14 1.03
CA ALA A 225 15.87 -23.58 1.16
C ALA A 225 15.52 -24.23 -0.19
N ALA A 226 14.65 -23.62 -0.97
CA ALA A 226 14.31 -24.12 -2.31
C ALA A 226 15.54 -24.12 -3.25
N ARG A 227 16.35 -23.07 -3.23
CA ARG A 227 17.62 -23.00 -4.00
C ARG A 227 18.63 -24.06 -3.56
N SER A 228 18.61 -24.44 -2.28
CA SER A 228 19.50 -25.51 -1.77
C SER A 228 18.97 -26.91 -2.06
N GLY A 229 17.82 -27.06 -2.73
CA GLY A 229 17.26 -28.33 -3.14
C GLY A 229 16.29 -28.97 -2.16
N ASP A 230 15.85 -28.26 -1.12
CA ASP A 230 14.82 -28.75 -0.21
C ASP A 230 13.50 -28.93 -0.96
N ARG A 231 13.03 -30.19 -1.03
CA ARG A 231 11.86 -30.54 -1.83
C ARG A 231 10.57 -29.90 -1.33
N ALA A 232 10.40 -29.80 -0.01
CA ALA A 232 9.22 -29.19 0.58
C ALA A 232 9.18 -27.67 0.28
N ALA A 233 10.34 -27.00 0.32
CA ALA A 233 10.47 -25.58 -0.03
C ALA A 233 10.18 -25.36 -1.52
N ILE A 234 10.73 -26.21 -2.42
CA ILE A 234 10.46 -26.15 -3.86
C ILE A 234 8.97 -26.24 -4.13
N ASP A 235 8.29 -27.26 -3.58
CA ASP A 235 6.86 -27.47 -3.81
C ASP A 235 6.00 -26.29 -3.28
N VAL A 236 6.41 -25.66 -2.18
CA VAL A 236 5.75 -24.47 -1.62
C VAL A 236 5.94 -23.26 -2.51
N VAL A 237 7.17 -23.00 -2.97
CA VAL A 237 7.52 -21.86 -3.83
C VAL A 237 6.82 -22.00 -5.18
N ASP A 238 6.89 -23.15 -5.83
CA ASP A 238 6.29 -23.38 -7.16
C ASP A 238 4.77 -23.23 -7.13
N SER A 239 4.10 -23.84 -6.12
CA SER A 239 2.65 -23.74 -5.98
C SER A 239 2.19 -22.33 -5.62
N GLY A 240 2.98 -21.59 -4.80
CA GLY A 240 2.73 -20.18 -4.48
C GLY A 240 2.88 -19.28 -5.70
N ALA A 241 3.97 -19.44 -6.46
CA ALA A 241 4.21 -18.68 -7.69
C ALA A 241 3.12 -18.92 -8.74
N ARG A 242 2.67 -20.18 -8.89
CA ARG A 242 1.57 -20.53 -9.79
C ARG A 242 0.27 -19.86 -9.37
N ALA A 243 -0.08 -19.89 -8.08
CA ALA A 243 -1.29 -19.23 -7.57
C ALA A 243 -1.24 -17.71 -7.78
N LEU A 244 -0.09 -17.07 -7.53
CA LEU A 244 0.11 -15.65 -7.78
C LEU A 244 -0.07 -15.33 -9.27
N GLY A 245 0.54 -16.10 -10.17
CA GLY A 245 0.40 -15.93 -11.61
C GLY A 245 -1.04 -16.07 -12.10
N ILE A 246 -1.80 -17.04 -11.57
CA ILE A 246 -3.23 -17.18 -11.85
C ILE A 246 -4.02 -15.94 -11.38
N GLY A 247 -3.74 -15.43 -10.18
CA GLY A 247 -4.38 -14.21 -9.66
C GLY A 247 -4.09 -12.99 -10.52
N ILE A 248 -2.85 -12.83 -11.00
CA ILE A 248 -2.47 -11.76 -11.95
C ILE A 248 -3.23 -11.94 -13.27
N ALA A 249 -3.23 -13.14 -13.84
CA ALA A 249 -3.92 -13.42 -15.10
C ALA A 249 -5.43 -13.16 -15.02
N LEU A 250 -6.05 -13.53 -13.89
CA LEU A 250 -7.47 -13.25 -13.65
C LEU A 250 -7.76 -11.75 -13.75
N LEU A 251 -6.98 -10.93 -13.05
CA LEU A 251 -7.17 -9.47 -13.09
C LEU A 251 -6.85 -8.89 -14.46
N VAL A 252 -5.82 -9.36 -15.12
CA VAL A 252 -5.46 -8.94 -16.48
C VAL A 252 -6.58 -9.28 -17.45
N ASN A 253 -7.15 -10.48 -17.38
CA ASN A 253 -8.25 -10.90 -18.25
C ASN A 253 -9.57 -10.14 -17.99
N LEU A 254 -9.82 -9.71 -16.74
CA LEU A 254 -11.04 -9.02 -16.35
C LEU A 254 -10.97 -7.51 -16.58
N LEU A 255 -9.79 -6.90 -16.44
CA LEU A 255 -9.64 -5.46 -16.38
C LEU A 255 -8.88 -4.88 -17.57
N ASP A 256 -8.20 -5.72 -18.36
CA ASP A 256 -7.42 -5.35 -19.56
C ASP A 256 -6.50 -4.12 -19.35
N PRO A 257 -5.59 -4.13 -18.35
CA PRO A 257 -4.71 -3.02 -18.07
C PRO A 257 -3.57 -2.92 -19.08
N GLN A 258 -2.97 -1.74 -19.21
CA GLN A 258 -1.74 -1.56 -19.99
C GLN A 258 -0.53 -2.21 -19.32
N ALA A 259 -0.49 -2.18 -17.97
CA ALA A 259 0.59 -2.76 -17.18
C ALA A 259 0.11 -3.30 -15.84
N VAL A 260 0.88 -4.22 -15.26
CA VAL A 260 0.84 -4.60 -13.85
C VAL A 260 2.17 -4.23 -13.22
N VAL A 261 2.16 -3.29 -12.29
CA VAL A 261 3.32 -2.85 -11.50
C VAL A 261 3.33 -3.63 -10.20
N VAL A 262 4.42 -4.34 -9.92
CA VAL A 262 4.50 -5.24 -8.76
C VAL A 262 5.48 -4.68 -7.72
N GLY A 263 4.94 -4.36 -6.56
CA GLY A 263 5.68 -3.90 -5.39
C GLY A 263 5.66 -4.92 -4.24
N GLY A 264 6.05 -4.45 -3.06
CA GLY A 264 6.17 -5.28 -1.86
C GLY A 264 7.50 -6.05 -1.81
N GLY A 265 7.88 -6.51 -0.62
CA GLY A 265 9.19 -7.12 -0.41
C GLY A 265 9.45 -8.37 -1.25
N LEU A 266 8.44 -9.24 -1.40
CA LEU A 266 8.55 -10.47 -2.20
C LEU A 266 8.34 -10.20 -3.70
N GLY A 267 7.43 -9.28 -4.05
CA GLY A 267 7.09 -8.97 -5.43
C GLY A 267 8.15 -8.15 -6.17
N SER A 268 8.81 -7.21 -5.48
CA SER A 268 9.87 -6.37 -6.06
C SER A 268 11.24 -7.03 -6.08
N ALA A 269 11.43 -8.12 -5.32
CA ALA A 269 12.69 -8.85 -5.30
C ALA A 269 12.95 -9.57 -6.62
N ASP A 270 14.22 -9.62 -7.03
CA ASP A 270 14.65 -10.42 -8.19
C ASP A 270 14.82 -11.89 -7.78
N THR A 271 13.72 -12.62 -7.86
CA THR A 271 13.66 -14.00 -7.37
C THR A 271 13.05 -14.93 -8.41
N GLU A 272 13.37 -16.21 -8.26
CA GLU A 272 12.76 -17.29 -9.03
C GLU A 272 11.24 -17.34 -8.82
N TYR A 273 10.77 -16.93 -7.64
CA TYR A 273 9.36 -16.86 -7.30
C TYR A 273 8.61 -15.90 -8.23
N TRP A 274 9.15 -14.69 -8.41
CA TRP A 274 8.55 -13.71 -9.32
C TRP A 274 8.63 -14.18 -10.78
N ALA A 275 9.79 -14.68 -11.21
CA ALA A 275 9.96 -15.18 -12.58
C ALA A 275 8.97 -16.31 -12.92
N ALA A 276 8.75 -17.25 -11.99
CA ALA A 276 7.75 -18.31 -12.15
C ALA A 276 6.31 -17.75 -12.14
N ALA A 277 6.00 -16.78 -11.25
CA ALA A 277 4.68 -16.14 -11.22
C ALA A 277 4.37 -15.39 -12.53
N GLU A 278 5.35 -14.69 -13.09
CA GLU A 278 5.22 -14.03 -14.39
C GLU A 278 4.94 -15.04 -15.53
N GLN A 279 5.66 -16.17 -15.56
CA GLN A 279 5.42 -17.22 -16.55
C GLN A 279 3.99 -17.78 -16.45
N TRP A 280 3.50 -18.04 -15.24
CA TRP A 280 2.14 -18.50 -15.03
C TRP A 280 1.11 -17.42 -15.37
N ALA A 281 1.36 -16.15 -15.07
CA ALA A 281 0.48 -15.05 -15.46
C ALA A 281 0.34 -15.00 -17.00
N ARG A 282 1.44 -15.08 -17.72
CA ARG A 282 1.43 -15.09 -19.20
C ARG A 282 0.76 -16.35 -19.77
N HIS A 283 0.92 -17.49 -19.11
CA HIS A 283 0.31 -18.75 -19.54
C HIS A 283 -1.23 -18.73 -19.45
N TYR A 284 -1.78 -18.11 -18.40
CA TYR A 284 -3.23 -18.03 -18.17
C TYR A 284 -3.87 -16.73 -18.68
N ALA A 285 -3.09 -15.76 -19.11
CA ALA A 285 -3.62 -14.58 -19.77
C ALA A 285 -4.19 -14.91 -21.15
N HIS A 286 -5.34 -14.35 -21.48
CA HIS A 286 -5.94 -14.50 -22.81
C HIS A 286 -5.09 -13.80 -23.88
N ALA A 287 -5.23 -14.23 -25.14
CA ALA A 287 -4.42 -13.71 -26.25
C ALA A 287 -4.48 -12.17 -26.41
N HIS A 288 -5.62 -11.54 -26.13
CA HIS A 288 -5.75 -10.08 -26.19
C HIS A 288 -4.90 -9.37 -25.12
N ALA A 289 -4.69 -10.01 -23.98
CA ALA A 289 -3.93 -9.51 -22.86
C ALA A 289 -2.41 -9.81 -22.96
N SER A 290 -1.94 -10.41 -24.06
CA SER A 290 -0.53 -10.77 -24.25
C SER A 290 0.42 -9.55 -24.30
N ARG A 291 -0.11 -8.35 -24.54
CA ARG A 291 0.64 -7.09 -24.60
C ARG A 291 0.79 -6.39 -23.25
N VAL A 292 0.15 -6.90 -22.19
CA VAL A 292 0.25 -6.32 -20.86
C VAL A 292 1.70 -6.36 -20.37
N VAL A 293 2.20 -5.21 -19.95
CA VAL A 293 3.55 -5.10 -19.39
C VAL A 293 3.50 -5.56 -17.93
N LEU A 294 4.32 -6.56 -17.59
CA LEU A 294 4.54 -6.95 -16.20
C LEU A 294 5.88 -6.35 -15.77
N THR A 295 5.87 -5.46 -14.79
CA THR A 295 7.07 -4.74 -14.35
C THR A 295 7.11 -4.62 -12.84
N ARG A 296 8.29 -4.35 -12.29
CA ARG A 296 8.48 -4.12 -10.86
C ARG A 296 8.35 -2.63 -10.55
N GLY A 297 7.87 -2.33 -9.34
CA GLY A 297 7.83 -0.98 -8.81
C GLY A 297 9.24 -0.41 -8.66
N GLU A 298 9.40 0.87 -8.97
CA GLU A 298 10.67 1.60 -8.87
C GLU A 298 10.93 2.16 -7.47
N LEU A 299 9.87 2.41 -6.68
CA LEU A 299 9.98 3.01 -5.36
C LEU A 299 10.28 1.99 -4.26
N GLY A 300 10.20 0.70 -4.57
CA GLY A 300 10.58 -0.38 -3.67
C GLY A 300 9.82 -0.34 -2.33
N PRO A 301 10.54 -0.54 -1.20
CA PRO A 301 9.93 -0.57 0.14
C PRO A 301 9.43 0.78 0.64
N ASP A 302 9.78 1.88 -0.03
CA ASP A 302 9.41 3.24 0.37
C ASP A 302 8.11 3.72 -0.31
N ALA A 303 7.54 2.94 -1.23
CA ALA A 303 6.34 3.30 -1.97
C ALA A 303 5.17 3.70 -1.06
N GLY A 304 4.95 2.97 0.05
CA GLY A 304 3.90 3.27 1.03
C GLY A 304 4.15 4.61 1.75
N VAL A 305 5.35 4.81 2.27
CA VAL A 305 5.74 6.06 2.95
C VAL A 305 5.67 7.26 2.02
N ILE A 306 6.18 7.12 0.79
CA ILE A 306 6.13 8.18 -0.22
C ILE A 306 4.66 8.48 -0.55
N GLY A 307 3.85 7.47 -0.82
CA GLY A 307 2.43 7.64 -1.11
C GLY A 307 1.66 8.30 0.02
N ALA A 308 1.94 7.91 1.27
CA ALA A 308 1.41 8.57 2.46
C ALA A 308 1.80 10.06 2.49
N GLY A 309 3.07 10.39 2.27
CA GLY A 309 3.53 11.77 2.27
C GLY A 309 2.92 12.62 1.16
N LEU A 310 2.79 12.07 -0.05
CA LEU A 310 2.08 12.72 -1.16
C LEU A 310 0.63 13.04 -0.77
N ALA A 311 -0.03 12.12 -0.08
CA ALA A 311 -1.37 12.32 0.45
C ALA A 311 -1.43 13.45 1.49
N GLY A 312 -0.44 13.51 2.37
CA GLY A 312 -0.30 14.59 3.34
C GLY A 312 -0.12 15.95 2.68
N LEU A 313 0.70 16.05 1.62
CA LEU A 313 0.86 17.30 0.85
C LEU A 313 -0.47 17.78 0.26
N LEU A 314 -1.28 16.86 -0.27
CA LEU A 314 -2.60 17.17 -0.83
C LEU A 314 -3.59 17.63 0.24
N ALA A 315 -3.59 17.00 1.43
CA ALA A 315 -4.43 17.43 2.56
C ALA A 315 -4.08 18.86 3.02
N GLY A 316 -2.80 19.21 3.06
CA GLY A 316 -2.33 20.54 3.36
C GLY A 316 -2.77 21.61 2.33
N ALA A 317 -2.73 21.24 1.04
CA ALA A 317 -3.15 22.11 -0.05
C ALA A 317 -4.67 22.41 0.00
N ASP A 318 -5.49 21.41 0.25
CA ASP A 318 -6.95 21.54 0.36
C ASP A 318 -7.35 22.47 1.51
N GLN A 319 -6.71 22.35 2.67
CA GLN A 319 -6.97 23.23 3.80
C GLN A 319 -6.57 24.69 3.49
N THR A 320 -5.48 24.88 2.78
CA THR A 320 -5.03 26.22 2.36
C THR A 320 -6.01 26.87 1.37
N ARG A 321 -6.53 26.09 0.41
CA ARG A 321 -7.56 26.56 -0.53
C ARG A 321 -8.87 26.95 0.19
N SER A 322 -9.33 26.12 1.12
CA SER A 322 -10.55 26.37 1.89
C SER A 322 -10.45 27.63 2.75
N ARG A 323 -9.29 27.87 3.39
CA ARG A 323 -9.07 29.10 4.17
C ARG A 323 -9.07 30.36 3.31
N ARG A 324 -8.52 30.32 2.09
CA ARG A 324 -8.53 31.46 1.15
C ARG A 324 -9.95 31.80 0.69
N LEU A 325 -10.78 30.79 0.36
CA LEU A 325 -12.16 30.99 -0.06
C LEU A 325 -13.02 31.60 1.06
N ASN A 326 -12.85 31.14 2.29
CA ASN A 326 -13.57 31.69 3.44
C ASN A 326 -13.08 33.09 3.85
N GLY A 327 -11.79 33.41 3.66
CA GLY A 327 -11.21 34.72 3.94
C GLY A 327 -11.65 35.82 2.95
N THR A 328 -11.89 35.44 1.69
CA THR A 328 -12.41 36.39 0.68
C THR A 328 -13.89 36.72 0.90
N ASN A 329 -14.69 35.80 1.44
CA ASN A 329 -16.10 36.10 1.77
C ASN A 329 -16.27 36.99 3.02
N CYS A 330 -15.29 37.05 3.91
CA CYS A 330 -15.36 37.92 5.09
C CYS A 330 -15.00 39.37 4.78
N GLN A 331 -14.23 39.64 3.72
CA GLN A 331 -13.88 41.01 3.30
C GLN A 331 -14.94 41.70 2.44
N SER A 332 -15.81 40.94 1.78
CA SER A 332 -16.89 41.53 0.95
C SER A 332 -18.14 41.92 1.74
N SER A 333 -18.27 41.50 3.00
CA SER A 333 -19.42 41.89 3.86
C SER A 333 -19.19 43.11 4.74
N THR A 334 -18.00 43.72 4.68
CA THR A 334 -17.67 44.92 5.50
C THR A 334 -17.68 46.24 4.69
N GLN A 335 -18.08 46.21 3.41
CA GLN A 335 -18.18 47.41 2.55
C GLN A 335 -19.62 47.80 2.16
N GLN A 336 -20.63 47.31 2.88
CA GLN A 336 -22.01 47.77 2.76
C GLN A 336 -22.58 48.05 4.15
N LEU A 337 -22.18 49.18 4.75
CA LEU A 337 -22.93 49.94 5.77
C LEU A 337 -22.59 51.41 5.59
#